data_29a1c887b0fd578edc72c37fe5f6c5a7
#
_entry.id   29a1c887b0fd578edc72c37fe5f6c5a7
#
_cell.length_a   1.000
_cell.length_b   1.000
_cell.length_c   1.000
_cell.angle_alpha   90.00
_cell.angle_beta   90.00
_cell.angle_gamma   90.00
#
_symmetry.space_group_name_H-M   'P 1'
#
loop_
_entity.id
_entity.type
_entity.pdbx_description
1 polymer ?
#
loop_
_entity_poly.entity_id
_entity_poly.type
_entity_poly.pdbx_seq_one_letter_code
_entity_poly.pdbx_strand_id
1 'polypeptide(L)'
;LHLCDRRQRQMCIRDRVSTVDLHEIGTQVELSNTYHLHVRPGDKVVKQLGGLHEFMNWDRPILTDSGGFQVFSLAKLRKIKEEGVYFNSHIDGHKIFMGPEQSMQIQSNLASTIAMAFDECPSSVADRDYVQKSVARTTRWLKRCKDEMARLNSLPDTINKEQLLFGINQGAVYEDIRIEHAKAISEMDLDGLSLIHI
;
A
#
# COMPACT_ATOMS: atom_id res chain seq x y z
N LEU A 1 17.38 0.57 29.54
CA LEU A 1 16.13 -0.10 29.16
C LEU A 1 15.34 0.88 28.30
N HIS A 2 15.52 0.78 27.00
CA HIS A 2 14.84 1.62 26.04
C HIS A 2 13.34 1.31 26.06
N LEU A 3 12.53 2.28 26.44
CA LEU A 3 11.11 2.36 26.11
C LEU A 3 10.99 2.56 24.59
N CYS A 4 11.27 1.50 23.82
CA CYS A 4 10.90 1.49 22.43
C CYS A 4 9.38 1.43 22.37
N ASP A 5 8.76 2.48 21.89
CA ASP A 5 7.36 2.47 21.45
C ASP A 5 7.12 1.21 20.60
N ARG A 6 5.92 0.64 20.65
CA ARG A 6 5.55 -0.55 19.85
C ARG A 6 5.94 -0.42 18.37
N ARG A 7 5.98 0.80 17.85
CA ARG A 7 6.39 1.14 16.48
C ARG A 7 7.88 0.97 16.24
N GLN A 8 8.72 1.36 17.20
CA GLN A 8 10.15 1.10 17.16
C GLN A 8 10.46 -0.39 17.31
N ARG A 9 9.63 -1.15 18.05
CA ARG A 9 9.78 -2.61 18.13
C ARG A 9 9.57 -3.29 16.78
N GLN A 10 8.64 -2.83 15.95
CA GLN A 10 8.47 -3.36 14.60
C GLN A 10 9.67 -3.03 13.71
N MET A 11 10.24 -1.85 13.80
CA MET A 11 11.48 -1.50 13.12
C MET A 11 12.67 -2.29 13.68
N CYS A 12 12.78 -2.43 15.00
CA CYS A 12 13.85 -3.21 15.65
C CYS A 12 13.76 -4.72 15.34
N ILE A 13 12.58 -5.27 15.05
CA ILE A 13 12.43 -6.66 14.62
C ILE A 13 12.98 -6.84 13.21
N ARG A 14 12.77 -5.89 12.32
CA ARG A 14 13.34 -5.87 10.96
C ARG A 14 14.86 -5.80 10.97
N ASP A 15 15.43 -5.04 11.88
CA ASP A 15 16.88 -4.89 12.04
C ASP A 15 17.58 -6.16 12.60
N ARG A 16 16.81 -7.18 12.99
CA ARG A 16 17.33 -8.40 13.63
C ARG A 16 17.23 -9.65 12.77
N VAL A 17 16.44 -9.61 11.70
CA VAL A 17 16.28 -10.73 10.77
C VAL A 17 16.81 -10.29 9.42
N SER A 18 17.94 -10.86 9.03
CA SER A 18 18.53 -10.58 7.73
C SER A 18 17.82 -11.35 6.60
N THR A 19 18.08 -10.95 5.36
CA THR A 19 17.59 -11.71 4.19
C THR A 19 18.13 -13.13 4.17
N VAL A 20 19.34 -13.35 4.70
CA VAL A 20 19.90 -14.70 4.86
C VAL A 20 19.04 -15.55 5.79
N ASP A 21 18.67 -14.99 6.97
CA ASP A 21 17.80 -15.69 7.91
C ASP A 21 16.42 -15.98 7.29
N LEU A 22 15.88 -15.03 6.52
CA LEU A 22 14.61 -15.21 5.81
C LEU A 22 14.68 -16.33 4.77
N HIS A 23 15.79 -16.48 4.08
CA HIS A 23 16.03 -17.59 3.16
C HIS A 23 16.12 -18.93 3.90
N GLU A 24 16.83 -18.98 5.02
CA GLU A 24 17.01 -20.20 5.83
C GLU A 24 15.68 -20.72 6.39
N ILE A 25 14.79 -19.82 6.84
CA ILE A 25 13.45 -20.22 7.32
C ILE A 25 12.44 -20.47 6.19
N GLY A 26 12.85 -20.32 4.93
CA GLY A 26 12.01 -20.62 3.77
C GLY A 26 10.93 -19.59 3.45
N THR A 27 11.11 -18.33 3.84
CA THR A 27 10.18 -17.24 3.50
C THR A 27 10.01 -17.15 1.98
N GLN A 28 8.76 -17.17 1.50
CA GLN A 28 8.44 -17.16 0.08
C GLN A 28 8.14 -15.77 -0.46
N VAL A 29 7.47 -14.94 0.34
CA VAL A 29 7.06 -13.56 -0.02
C VAL A 29 7.34 -12.66 1.17
N GLU A 30 7.87 -11.46 0.90
CA GLU A 30 8.04 -10.42 1.90
C GLU A 30 7.03 -9.30 1.69
N LEU A 31 6.57 -8.69 2.79
CA LEU A 31 5.71 -7.52 2.75
C LEU A 31 6.48 -6.29 3.18
N SER A 32 6.54 -5.29 2.31
CA SER A 32 7.14 -3.99 2.58
C SER A 32 6.10 -2.87 2.64
N ASN A 33 6.32 -1.92 3.55
CA ASN A 33 5.34 -0.87 3.81
C ASN A 33 5.61 0.39 2.99
N THR A 34 4.71 0.70 2.08
CA THR A 34 4.80 1.84 1.15
C THR A 34 4.92 3.18 1.87
N TYR A 35 4.06 3.44 2.85
CA TYR A 35 4.07 4.72 3.56
C TYR A 35 5.38 4.94 4.33
N HIS A 36 5.84 3.95 5.09
CA HIS A 36 7.06 4.08 5.87
C HIS A 36 8.29 4.26 4.98
N LEU A 37 8.38 3.52 3.88
CA LEU A 37 9.48 3.64 2.93
C LEU A 37 9.46 4.97 2.17
N HIS A 38 8.27 5.51 1.86
CA HIS A 38 8.13 6.84 1.26
C HIS A 38 8.62 7.95 2.19
N VAL A 39 8.26 7.87 3.47
CA VAL A 39 8.67 8.88 4.45
C VAL A 39 10.15 8.73 4.81
N ARG A 40 10.66 7.49 4.90
CA ARG A 40 12.05 7.21 5.24
C ARG A 40 12.47 5.80 4.79
N PRO A 41 13.50 5.67 3.96
CA PRO A 41 14.47 6.66 3.47
C PRO A 41 13.96 7.57 2.35
N GLY A 42 12.79 7.28 1.76
CA GLY A 42 12.21 7.90 0.59
C GLY A 42 12.24 6.96 -0.62
N ASP A 43 11.11 6.82 -1.29
CA ASP A 43 10.96 5.95 -2.46
C ASP A 43 11.93 6.29 -3.61
N LYS A 44 12.26 7.57 -3.79
CA LYS A 44 13.24 8.02 -4.79
C LYS A 44 14.66 7.53 -4.49
N VAL A 45 15.03 7.45 -3.21
CA VAL A 45 16.32 6.89 -2.79
C VAL A 45 16.36 5.40 -3.09
N VAL A 46 15.28 4.67 -2.78
CA VAL A 46 15.16 3.24 -3.09
C VAL A 46 15.24 3.01 -4.62
N LYS A 47 14.57 3.86 -5.43
CA LYS A 47 14.67 3.82 -6.89
C LYS A 47 16.11 3.96 -7.38
N GLN A 48 16.87 4.93 -6.83
CA GLN A 48 18.28 5.15 -7.20
C GLN A 48 19.18 3.95 -6.87
N LEU A 49 18.77 3.15 -5.88
CA LEU A 49 19.48 1.94 -5.46
C LEU A 49 18.97 0.66 -6.16
N GLY A 50 18.19 0.79 -7.25
CA GLY A 50 17.72 -0.34 -8.05
C GLY A 50 16.40 -0.97 -7.60
N GLY A 51 15.64 -0.31 -6.71
CA GLY A 51 14.40 -0.82 -6.14
C GLY A 51 14.61 -1.68 -4.90
N LEU A 52 13.49 -2.20 -4.34
CA LEU A 52 13.53 -2.94 -3.07
C LEU A 52 14.34 -4.25 -3.15
N HIS A 53 14.27 -4.96 -4.26
CA HIS A 53 15.00 -6.22 -4.44
C HIS A 53 16.51 -6.01 -4.25
N GLU A 54 17.08 -5.02 -4.93
CA GLU A 54 18.50 -4.68 -4.79
C GLU A 54 18.81 -4.05 -3.42
N PHE A 55 17.95 -3.14 -2.96
CA PHE A 55 18.11 -2.45 -1.68
C PHE A 55 18.14 -3.40 -0.48
N MET A 56 17.37 -4.49 -0.53
CA MET A 56 17.27 -5.49 0.53
C MET A 56 18.10 -6.74 0.27
N ASN A 57 18.69 -6.87 -0.93
CA ASN A 57 19.31 -8.11 -1.40
C ASN A 57 18.36 -9.32 -1.28
N TRP A 58 17.13 -9.15 -1.83
CA TRP A 58 16.05 -10.13 -1.78
C TRP A 58 15.60 -10.53 -3.18
N ASP A 59 15.71 -11.82 -3.51
CA ASP A 59 15.45 -12.36 -4.85
C ASP A 59 14.05 -13.00 -5.05
N ARG A 60 13.24 -13.04 -3.97
CA ARG A 60 11.88 -13.59 -3.99
C ARG A 60 10.83 -12.48 -4.08
N PRO A 61 9.56 -12.81 -4.35
CA PRO A 61 8.52 -11.80 -4.45
C PRO A 61 8.42 -10.87 -3.23
N ILE A 62 8.21 -9.58 -3.53
CA ILE A 62 7.91 -8.54 -2.54
C ILE A 62 6.52 -7.98 -2.85
N LEU A 63 5.67 -7.92 -1.84
CA LEU A 63 4.40 -7.22 -1.88
C LEU A 63 4.54 -5.88 -1.15
N THR A 64 4.18 -4.78 -1.80
CA THR A 64 4.03 -3.49 -1.13
C THR A 64 2.56 -3.21 -0.84
N ASP A 65 2.28 -2.78 0.40
CA ASP A 65 0.93 -2.35 0.76
C ASP A 65 0.53 -1.05 0.05
N SER A 66 -0.75 -0.68 0.09
CA SER A 66 -1.24 0.56 -0.53
C SER A 66 -0.75 1.84 0.14
N GLY A 67 -0.25 1.75 1.37
CA GLY A 67 -0.01 2.88 2.27
C GLY A 67 -1.29 3.46 2.89
N GLY A 68 -2.46 3.06 2.40
CA GLY A 68 -3.76 3.57 2.85
C GLY A 68 -4.03 3.31 4.33
N PHE A 69 -3.85 2.08 4.80
CA PHE A 69 -4.11 1.72 6.18
C PHE A 69 -3.32 2.59 7.18
N GLN A 70 -2.05 2.88 6.91
CA GLN A 70 -1.21 3.71 7.78
C GLN A 70 -1.72 5.16 7.80
N VAL A 71 -2.16 5.67 6.65
CA VAL A 71 -2.81 6.98 6.57
C VAL A 71 -4.07 7.02 7.43
N PHE A 72 -4.86 5.95 7.42
CA PHE A 72 -6.10 5.86 8.21
C PHE A 72 -5.86 5.59 9.69
N SER A 73 -4.84 4.82 10.05
CA SER A 73 -4.56 4.44 11.44
C SER A 73 -3.69 5.43 12.20
N LEU A 74 -2.74 6.10 11.52
CA LEU A 74 -1.75 6.96 12.17
C LEU A 74 -2.15 8.44 12.19
N ALA A 75 -2.95 8.89 11.24
CA ALA A 75 -3.32 10.29 11.12
C ALA A 75 -4.56 10.62 11.96
N LYS A 76 -4.35 11.27 13.11
CA LYS A 76 -5.46 11.83 13.93
C LYS A 76 -6.24 12.92 13.20
N LEU A 77 -5.57 13.69 12.34
CA LEU A 77 -6.14 14.76 11.51
C LEU A 77 -5.91 14.40 10.04
N ARG A 78 -6.93 13.81 9.42
CA ARG A 78 -6.94 13.50 8.00
C ARG A 78 -8.15 14.12 7.33
N LYS A 79 -7.98 14.53 6.08
CA LYS A 79 -9.06 15.01 5.24
C LYS A 79 -9.13 14.15 4.00
N ILE A 80 -10.19 13.34 3.94
CA ILE A 80 -10.45 12.46 2.80
C ILE A 80 -11.25 13.25 1.78
N LYS A 81 -10.80 13.22 0.54
CA LYS A 81 -11.47 13.82 -0.61
C LYS A 81 -11.49 12.83 -1.77
N GLU A 82 -12.13 13.19 -2.87
CA GLU A 82 -12.16 12.35 -4.06
C GLU A 82 -10.78 12.19 -4.72
N GLU A 83 -9.97 13.24 -4.67
CA GLU A 83 -8.60 13.20 -5.20
C GLU A 83 -7.64 12.32 -4.40
N GLY A 84 -7.86 12.15 -3.08
CA GLY A 84 -7.00 11.41 -2.17
C GLY A 84 -7.12 11.90 -0.73
N VAL A 85 -6.10 11.66 0.08
CA VAL A 85 -6.09 11.96 1.51
C VAL A 85 -4.98 12.93 1.85
N TYR A 86 -5.32 14.00 2.59
CA TYR A 86 -4.38 14.94 3.19
C TYR A 86 -4.20 14.61 4.66
N PHE A 87 -2.97 14.50 5.10
CA PHE A 87 -2.63 14.20 6.49
C PHE A 87 -1.25 14.73 6.85
N ASN A 88 -0.89 14.63 8.13
CA ASN A 88 0.42 15.05 8.59
C ASN A 88 1.33 13.85 8.87
N SER A 89 2.58 13.95 8.47
CA SER A 89 3.62 12.98 8.81
C SER A 89 3.70 12.77 10.33
N HIS A 90 3.79 11.51 10.74
CA HIS A 90 3.96 11.18 12.16
C HIS A 90 5.39 11.39 12.67
N ILE A 91 6.35 11.64 11.77
CA ILE A 91 7.76 11.86 12.13
C ILE A 91 8.02 13.32 12.47
N ASP A 92 7.62 14.23 11.58
CA ASP A 92 7.98 15.65 11.63
C ASP A 92 6.77 16.60 11.46
N GLY A 93 5.57 16.04 11.28
CA GLY A 93 4.33 16.80 11.19
C GLY A 93 4.11 17.52 9.86
N HIS A 94 4.98 17.36 8.84
CA HIS A 94 4.76 18.02 7.57
C HIS A 94 3.51 17.44 6.85
N LYS A 95 2.89 18.28 6.01
CA LYS A 95 1.69 17.89 5.27
C LYS A 95 2.06 16.93 4.12
N ILE A 96 1.37 15.81 4.06
CA ILE A 96 1.48 14.81 3.00
C ILE A 96 0.14 14.70 2.28
N PHE A 97 0.18 14.62 0.97
CA PHE A 97 -0.93 14.18 0.14
C PHE A 97 -0.64 12.79 -0.40
N MET A 98 -1.59 11.87 -0.29
CA MET A 98 -1.52 10.55 -0.88
C MET A 98 -2.86 10.22 -1.54
N GLY A 99 -2.80 9.88 -2.79
CA GLY A 99 -3.93 9.43 -3.59
C GLY A 99 -3.52 8.25 -4.47
N PRO A 100 -4.41 7.76 -5.33
CA PRO A 100 -4.14 6.64 -6.20
C PRO A 100 -2.84 6.79 -7.00
N GLU A 101 -2.67 7.88 -7.70
CA GLU A 101 -1.51 8.12 -8.56
C GLU A 101 -0.21 8.22 -7.75
N GLN A 102 -0.25 8.90 -6.58
CA GLN A 102 0.91 9.01 -5.70
C GLN A 102 1.32 7.66 -5.13
N SER A 103 0.34 6.86 -4.70
CA SER A 103 0.61 5.51 -4.19
C SER A 103 1.24 4.63 -5.26
N MET A 104 0.71 4.65 -6.49
CA MET A 104 1.28 3.88 -7.61
C MET A 104 2.67 4.38 -7.97
N GLN A 105 2.90 5.69 -8.01
CA GLN A 105 4.23 6.26 -8.28
C GLN A 105 5.26 5.83 -7.23
N ILE A 106 4.87 5.83 -5.95
CA ILE A 106 5.75 5.39 -4.86
C ILE A 106 6.07 3.90 -5.03
N GLN A 107 5.06 3.05 -5.25
CA GLN A 107 5.25 1.62 -5.40
C GLN A 107 6.04 1.26 -6.67
N SER A 108 5.88 2.01 -7.76
CA SER A 108 6.70 1.89 -8.97
C SER A 108 8.18 2.24 -8.70
N ASN A 109 8.44 3.27 -7.90
CA ASN A 109 9.81 3.60 -7.48
C ASN A 109 10.41 2.54 -6.56
N LEU A 110 9.59 1.91 -5.71
CA LEU A 110 9.99 0.78 -4.86
C LEU A 110 10.24 -0.50 -5.66
N ALA A 111 9.64 -0.61 -6.85
CA ALA A 111 9.79 -1.73 -7.78
C ALA A 111 9.47 -3.10 -7.16
N SER A 112 8.45 -3.19 -6.30
CA SER A 112 7.97 -4.46 -5.76
C SER A 112 7.43 -5.38 -6.86
N THR A 113 7.30 -6.67 -6.56
CA THR A 113 6.67 -7.63 -7.48
C THR A 113 5.17 -7.39 -7.56
N ILE A 114 4.53 -7.13 -6.41
CA ILE A 114 3.08 -6.91 -6.28
C ILE A 114 2.85 -5.57 -5.59
N ALA A 115 2.06 -4.71 -6.23
CA ALA A 115 1.59 -3.45 -5.67
C ALA A 115 0.11 -3.56 -5.29
N MET A 116 -0.26 -3.02 -4.13
CA MET A 116 -1.65 -2.94 -3.69
C MET A 116 -2.26 -1.61 -4.11
N ALA A 117 -3.46 -1.66 -4.69
CA ALA A 117 -4.19 -0.45 -5.05
C ALA A 117 -4.51 0.41 -3.81
N PHE A 118 -4.45 1.73 -3.99
CA PHE A 118 -4.81 2.67 -2.91
C PHE A 118 -6.30 2.60 -2.62
N ASP A 119 -6.64 2.40 -1.36
CA ASP A 119 -8.00 2.14 -0.89
C ASP A 119 -8.37 2.97 0.34
N GLU A 120 -9.64 3.10 0.61
CA GLU A 120 -10.14 3.62 1.86
C GLU A 120 -10.64 2.46 2.73
N CYS A 121 -9.97 2.26 3.88
CA CYS A 121 -10.36 1.26 4.87
C CYS A 121 -11.29 1.90 5.93
N PRO A 122 -12.62 1.77 5.81
CA PRO A 122 -13.54 2.28 6.82
C PRO A 122 -13.45 1.46 8.10
N SER A 123 -13.71 2.11 9.24
CA SER A 123 -13.79 1.44 10.53
C SER A 123 -14.90 0.39 10.54
N SER A 124 -14.69 -0.71 11.27
CA SER A 124 -15.73 -1.76 11.49
C SER A 124 -17.00 -1.23 12.17
N VAL A 125 -16.89 -0.11 12.89
CA VAL A 125 -18.03 0.56 13.56
C VAL A 125 -18.62 1.71 12.75
N ALA A 126 -18.18 1.89 11.50
CA ALA A 126 -18.73 2.92 10.62
C ALA A 126 -20.16 2.60 10.21
N ASP A 127 -20.98 3.65 10.05
CA ASP A 127 -22.34 3.48 9.58
C ASP A 127 -22.39 3.01 8.11
N ARG A 128 -23.51 2.39 7.75
CA ARG A 128 -23.68 1.77 6.44
C ARG A 128 -23.55 2.76 5.29
N ASP A 129 -24.15 3.96 5.43
CA ASP A 129 -24.12 4.97 4.38
C ASP A 129 -22.71 5.49 4.11
N TYR A 130 -21.92 5.64 5.17
CA TYR A 130 -20.52 5.99 5.04
C TYR A 130 -19.73 4.87 4.31
N VAL A 131 -19.94 3.61 4.71
CA VAL A 131 -19.28 2.46 4.10
C VAL A 131 -19.59 2.35 2.62
N GLN A 132 -20.86 2.54 2.20
CA GLN A 132 -21.22 2.54 0.79
C GLN A 132 -20.50 3.64 -0.01
N LYS A 133 -20.41 4.85 0.54
CA LYS A 133 -19.68 5.97 -0.08
C LYS A 133 -18.18 5.69 -0.17
N SER A 134 -17.61 5.11 0.87
CA SER A 134 -16.19 4.71 0.94
C SER A 134 -15.85 3.63 -0.09
N VAL A 135 -16.68 2.60 -0.20
CA VAL A 135 -16.52 1.52 -1.19
C VAL A 135 -16.61 2.06 -2.62
N ALA A 136 -17.61 2.90 -2.91
CA ALA A 136 -17.75 3.52 -4.22
C ALA A 136 -16.52 4.40 -4.57
N ARG A 137 -15.93 5.09 -3.59
CA ARG A 137 -14.70 5.86 -3.77
C ARG A 137 -13.51 4.92 -4.04
N THR A 138 -13.36 3.85 -3.27
CA THR A 138 -12.31 2.84 -3.44
C THR A 138 -12.37 2.23 -4.85
N THR A 139 -13.56 1.94 -5.37
CA THR A 139 -13.72 1.45 -6.74
C THR A 139 -13.20 2.45 -7.78
N ARG A 140 -13.52 3.74 -7.63
CA ARG A 140 -13.00 4.79 -8.54
C ARG A 140 -11.50 4.98 -8.40
N TRP A 141 -10.96 4.89 -7.17
CA TRP A 141 -9.54 4.95 -6.91
C TRP A 141 -8.79 3.76 -7.50
N LEU A 142 -9.38 2.56 -7.43
CA LEU A 142 -8.80 1.36 -8.04
C LEU A 142 -8.65 1.53 -9.56
N LYS A 143 -9.66 2.10 -10.23
CA LYS A 143 -9.54 2.41 -11.67
C LYS A 143 -8.39 3.37 -11.95
N ARG A 144 -8.24 4.44 -11.17
CA ARG A 144 -7.14 5.40 -11.29
C ARG A 144 -5.78 4.74 -11.02
N CYS A 145 -5.70 3.82 -10.03
CA CYS A 145 -4.49 3.03 -9.79
C CYS A 145 -4.11 2.18 -11.02
N LYS A 146 -5.10 1.51 -11.63
CA LYS A 146 -4.88 0.69 -12.83
C LYS A 146 -4.37 1.54 -14.01
N ASP A 147 -5.03 2.66 -14.27
CA ASP A 147 -4.65 3.57 -15.35
C ASP A 147 -3.21 4.12 -15.13
N GLU A 148 -2.89 4.52 -13.90
CA GLU A 148 -1.57 5.04 -13.55
C GLU A 148 -0.49 3.95 -13.57
N MET A 149 -0.78 2.73 -13.11
CA MET A 149 0.15 1.60 -13.19
C MET A 149 0.52 1.30 -14.65
N ALA A 150 -0.47 1.22 -15.54
CA ALA A 150 -0.25 1.00 -16.96
C ALA A 150 0.65 2.11 -17.57
N ARG A 151 0.39 3.37 -17.20
CA ARG A 151 1.22 4.50 -17.62
C ARG A 151 2.66 4.36 -17.12
N LEU A 152 2.85 4.06 -15.83
CA LEU A 152 4.17 3.93 -15.21
C LEU A 152 4.96 2.77 -15.82
N ASN A 153 4.33 1.62 -16.04
CA ASN A 153 4.98 0.44 -16.64
C ASN A 153 5.42 0.69 -18.09
N SER A 154 4.84 1.68 -18.78
CA SER A 154 5.26 2.07 -20.13
C SER A 154 6.48 3.02 -20.16
N LEU A 155 6.89 3.58 -19.03
CA LEU A 155 7.99 4.54 -18.99
C LEU A 155 9.36 3.83 -19.14
N PRO A 156 10.33 4.47 -19.80
CA PRO A 156 11.66 3.86 -20.03
C PRO A 156 12.47 3.68 -18.73
N ASP A 157 12.26 4.54 -17.75
CA ASP A 157 12.98 4.57 -16.46
C ASP A 157 12.30 3.79 -15.33
N THR A 158 11.23 3.05 -15.63
CA THR A 158 10.60 2.14 -14.69
C THR A 158 11.45 0.90 -14.50
N ILE A 159 11.79 0.58 -13.26
CA ILE A 159 12.65 -0.55 -12.89
C ILE A 159 11.90 -1.87 -13.16
N ASN A 160 10.70 -2.04 -12.57
CA ASN A 160 9.88 -3.23 -12.77
C ASN A 160 8.67 -2.89 -13.65
N LYS A 161 8.73 -3.23 -14.94
CA LYS A 161 7.65 -2.99 -15.91
C LYS A 161 6.56 -4.04 -15.88
N GLU A 162 6.77 -5.13 -15.14
CA GLU A 162 5.84 -6.25 -14.96
C GLU A 162 5.26 -6.27 -13.55
N GLN A 163 5.26 -5.11 -12.86
CA GLN A 163 4.70 -5.00 -11.53
C GLN A 163 3.20 -5.30 -11.56
N LEU A 164 2.77 -6.28 -10.75
CA LEU A 164 1.39 -6.74 -10.65
C LEU A 164 0.56 -5.79 -9.77
N LEU A 165 -0.70 -5.58 -10.14
CA LEU A 165 -1.64 -4.76 -9.37
C LEU A 165 -2.74 -5.61 -8.73
N PHE A 166 -2.81 -5.58 -7.40
CA PHE A 166 -3.87 -6.23 -6.65
C PHE A 166 -4.89 -5.21 -6.13
N GLY A 167 -6.17 -5.47 -6.41
CA GLY A 167 -7.29 -4.72 -5.84
C GLY A 167 -7.65 -5.21 -4.44
N ILE A 168 -8.22 -4.33 -3.62
CA ILE A 168 -8.61 -4.65 -2.24
C ILE A 168 -10.13 -4.60 -2.11
N ASN A 169 -10.73 -5.70 -1.67
CA ASN A 169 -12.17 -5.75 -1.40
C ASN A 169 -12.48 -5.08 -0.06
N GLN A 170 -13.36 -4.08 -0.11
CA GLN A 170 -13.84 -3.32 1.03
C GLN A 170 -15.32 -3.57 1.31
N GLY A 171 -15.85 -3.01 2.42
CA GLY A 171 -17.26 -3.14 2.81
C GLY A 171 -17.46 -3.31 4.31
N ALA A 172 -16.38 -3.13 5.11
CA ALA A 172 -16.39 -3.28 6.57
C ALA A 172 -17.07 -4.60 6.99
N VAL A 173 -18.06 -4.55 7.87
CA VAL A 173 -18.80 -5.73 8.39
C VAL A 173 -20.07 -6.05 7.59
N TYR A 174 -20.38 -5.30 6.54
CA TYR A 174 -21.59 -5.46 5.74
C TYR A 174 -21.37 -6.46 4.61
N GLU A 175 -21.88 -7.67 4.75
CA GLU A 175 -21.69 -8.79 3.83
C GLU A 175 -22.14 -8.46 2.41
N ASP A 176 -23.34 -7.89 2.25
CA ASP A 176 -23.90 -7.52 0.95
C ASP A 176 -23.03 -6.49 0.21
N ILE A 177 -22.53 -5.46 0.92
CA ILE A 177 -21.63 -4.46 0.34
C ILE A 177 -20.31 -5.11 -0.09
N ARG A 178 -19.78 -6.05 0.71
CA ARG A 178 -18.56 -6.79 0.38
C ARG A 178 -18.73 -7.66 -0.85
N ILE A 179 -19.87 -8.33 -0.99
CA ILE A 179 -20.18 -9.18 -2.15
C ILE A 179 -20.34 -8.32 -3.41
N GLU A 180 -21.07 -7.21 -3.32
CA GLU A 180 -21.22 -6.27 -4.45
C GLU A 180 -19.88 -5.69 -4.88
N HIS A 181 -19.07 -5.25 -3.94
CA HIS A 181 -17.75 -4.72 -4.25
C HIS A 181 -16.81 -5.77 -4.84
N ALA A 182 -16.81 -7.00 -4.29
CA ALA A 182 -16.01 -8.10 -4.85
C ALA A 182 -16.36 -8.36 -6.32
N LYS A 183 -17.67 -8.38 -6.67
CA LYS A 183 -18.13 -8.51 -8.05
C LYS A 183 -17.62 -7.35 -8.92
N ALA A 184 -17.79 -6.11 -8.46
CA ALA A 184 -17.38 -4.93 -9.20
C ALA A 184 -15.87 -4.90 -9.50
N ILE A 185 -15.03 -5.26 -8.53
CA ILE A 185 -13.57 -5.26 -8.74
C ILE A 185 -13.07 -6.49 -9.49
N SER A 186 -13.79 -7.63 -9.46
CA SER A 186 -13.44 -8.81 -10.25
C SER A 186 -13.61 -8.60 -11.77
N GLU A 187 -14.45 -7.64 -12.17
CA GLU A 187 -14.63 -7.27 -13.58
C GLU A 187 -13.56 -6.30 -14.11
N MET A 188 -12.66 -5.83 -13.24
CA MET A 188 -11.67 -4.80 -13.62
C MET A 188 -10.40 -5.36 -14.26
N ASP A 189 -10.31 -6.66 -14.50
CA ASP A 189 -9.13 -7.30 -15.12
C ASP A 189 -7.84 -6.88 -14.40
N LEU A 190 -7.71 -7.29 -13.14
CA LEU A 190 -6.57 -7.09 -12.25
C LEU A 190 -5.75 -8.38 -12.15
N ASP A 191 -4.49 -8.25 -11.80
CA ASP A 191 -3.61 -9.41 -11.61
C ASP A 191 -3.99 -10.24 -10.37
N GLY A 192 -4.66 -9.61 -9.41
CA GLY A 192 -5.14 -10.30 -8.22
C GLY A 192 -6.05 -9.45 -7.34
N LEU A 193 -6.67 -10.12 -6.38
CA LEU A 193 -7.56 -9.51 -5.40
C LEU A 193 -7.12 -9.87 -3.99
N SER A 194 -7.21 -8.89 -3.09
CA SER A 194 -6.94 -9.06 -1.67
C SER A 194 -8.19 -8.78 -0.85
N LEU A 195 -8.33 -9.54 0.23
CA LEU A 195 -9.33 -9.30 1.25
C LEU A 195 -8.66 -8.58 2.41
N ILE A 196 -9.27 -7.49 2.89
CA ILE A 196 -8.83 -6.92 4.16
C ILE A 196 -9.17 -7.90 5.28
N HIS A 197 -8.18 -8.18 6.09
CA HIS A 197 -8.38 -8.94 7.32
C HIS A 197 -9.22 -8.12 8.28
N ILE A 198 -10.25 -8.73 8.76
CA ILE A 198 -11.12 -8.20 9.82
C ILE A 198 -10.65 -8.79 11.14
#